data_213b123e7763ead38d56974afc1a065a
#
_entry.id   213b123e7763ead38d56974afc1a065a
#
_cell.length_a   1.000
_cell.length_b   1.000
_cell.length_c   1.000
_cell.angle_alpha   90.00
_cell.angle_beta   90.00
_cell.angle_gamma   90.00
#
_symmetry.space_group_name_H-M   'P 1'
#
loop_
_entity.id
_entity.type
_entity.pdbx_description
1 polymer ?
#
loop_
_entity_poly.entity_id
_entity_poly.type
_entity_poly.pdbx_seq_one_letter_code
_entity_poly.pdbx_strand_id
1 'polypeptide(L)'
;MNLSELPNVSIHHRADLRAAILAMPATQLLGLEVRGFDPGGVSRIELLVRAELSFDGRVVQGGLVGVLADYAGVSAAACTLPAGWFAATTGFEVHNVAPAAGERLVAIGRAQHVGRSLGVSRAEVYAVQGETATLVCVATTTCRPLELPRST
;
A
#
# COMPACT_ATOMS: atom_id res chain seq x y z
N MET A 1 -16.17 7.81 -6.73
CA MET A 1 -16.39 6.45 -7.28
C MET A 1 -16.98 5.56 -6.22
N ASN A 2 -17.56 4.44 -6.57
CA ASN A 2 -18.04 3.47 -5.60
C ASN A 2 -16.88 2.60 -5.11
N LEU A 3 -16.89 2.23 -3.83
CA LEU A 3 -15.88 1.37 -3.23
C LEU A 3 -15.73 0.02 -3.94
N SER A 4 -16.83 -0.52 -4.48
CA SER A 4 -16.84 -1.77 -5.23
C SER A 4 -16.10 -1.71 -6.57
N GLU A 5 -15.79 -0.51 -7.08
CA GLU A 5 -15.01 -0.32 -8.31
C GLU A 5 -13.50 -0.44 -8.07
N LEU A 6 -13.06 -0.42 -6.79
CA LEU A 6 -11.66 -0.66 -6.46
C LEU A 6 -11.28 -2.12 -6.72
N PRO A 7 -10.03 -2.39 -7.13
CA PRO A 7 -9.59 -3.73 -7.49
C PRO A 7 -9.82 -4.76 -6.38
N ASN A 8 -10.29 -5.94 -6.77
CA ASN A 8 -10.28 -7.12 -5.92
C ASN A 8 -8.88 -7.72 -5.89
N VAL A 9 -8.51 -8.20 -4.73
CA VAL A 9 -7.22 -8.85 -4.47
C VAL A 9 -7.45 -10.14 -3.68
N SER A 10 -6.46 -11.02 -3.65
CA SER A 10 -6.53 -12.29 -2.93
C SER A 10 -5.51 -12.33 -1.78
N ILE A 11 -5.94 -12.83 -0.64
CA ILE A 11 -5.04 -13.11 0.49
C ILE A 11 -4.14 -14.33 0.23
N HIS A 12 -4.47 -15.14 -0.78
CA HIS A 12 -3.75 -16.38 -1.09
C HIS A 12 -2.58 -16.16 -2.04
N HIS A 13 -2.63 -15.15 -2.92
CA HIS A 13 -1.50 -14.81 -3.76
C HIS A 13 -0.41 -14.17 -2.92
N ARG A 14 0.80 -14.74 -2.94
CA ARG A 14 1.94 -14.28 -2.12
C ARG A 14 1.56 -14.16 -0.64
N ALA A 15 0.94 -15.19 -0.10
CA ALA A 15 0.61 -15.25 1.32
C ALA A 15 1.84 -15.11 2.23
N ASP A 16 3.03 -15.54 1.77
CA ASP A 16 4.33 -15.33 2.40
C ASP A 16 4.66 -13.83 2.55
N LEU A 17 4.49 -13.06 1.49
CA LEU A 17 4.71 -11.61 1.48
C LEU A 17 3.72 -10.89 2.41
N ARG A 18 2.45 -11.28 2.33
CA ARG A 18 1.41 -10.73 3.21
C ARG A 18 1.76 -10.94 4.68
N ALA A 19 2.15 -12.15 5.06
CA ALA A 19 2.55 -12.48 6.43
C ALA A 19 3.78 -11.68 6.87
N ALA A 20 4.78 -11.52 6.00
CA ALA A 20 5.97 -10.73 6.27
C ALA A 20 5.64 -9.24 6.52
N ILE A 21 4.77 -8.64 5.72
CA ILE A 21 4.33 -7.25 5.91
C ILE A 21 3.55 -7.09 7.21
N LEU A 22 2.63 -8.00 7.52
CA LEU A 22 1.85 -7.96 8.75
C LEU A 22 2.71 -8.13 10.01
N ALA A 23 3.86 -8.80 9.91
CA ALA A 23 4.81 -8.97 11.02
C ALA A 23 5.70 -7.74 11.26
N MET A 24 5.73 -6.77 10.35
CA MET A 24 6.56 -5.56 10.51
C MET A 24 6.08 -4.72 11.69
N PRO A 25 6.99 -4.27 12.58
CA PRO A 25 6.62 -3.39 13.69
C PRO A 25 5.89 -2.12 13.26
N ALA A 26 6.32 -1.49 12.15
CA ALA A 26 5.67 -0.28 11.62
C ALA A 26 4.24 -0.56 11.13
N THR A 27 4.00 -1.72 10.50
CA THR A 27 2.67 -2.15 10.07
C THR A 27 1.74 -2.29 11.28
N GLN A 28 2.23 -2.91 12.35
CA GLN A 28 1.46 -3.11 13.59
C GLN A 28 1.21 -1.80 14.31
N LEU A 29 2.21 -0.92 14.39
CA LEU A 29 2.08 0.40 15.02
C LEU A 29 0.98 1.24 14.36
N LEU A 30 0.94 1.26 13.03
CA LEU A 30 -0.04 2.02 12.26
C LEU A 30 -1.40 1.30 12.17
N GLY A 31 -1.44 -0.01 12.43
CA GLY A 31 -2.64 -0.81 12.28
C GLY A 31 -3.04 -1.00 10.81
N LEU A 32 -2.05 -1.16 9.92
CA LEU A 32 -2.31 -1.38 8.50
C LEU A 32 -2.93 -2.77 8.28
N GLU A 33 -3.94 -2.81 7.43
CA GLU A 33 -4.56 -4.04 6.96
C GLU A 33 -4.09 -4.35 5.54
N VAL A 34 -3.48 -5.52 5.34
CA VAL A 34 -3.08 -6.00 4.02
C VAL A 34 -4.21 -6.86 3.48
N ARG A 35 -5.01 -6.32 2.57
CA ARG A 35 -6.15 -7.02 1.96
C ARG A 35 -5.70 -8.10 1.01
N GLY A 36 -4.55 -7.96 0.40
CA GLY A 36 -3.95 -8.96 -0.47
C GLY A 36 -3.38 -8.38 -1.75
N PHE A 37 -3.16 -9.28 -2.69
CA PHE A 37 -2.50 -9.00 -3.96
C PHE A 37 -3.19 -9.70 -5.12
N ASP A 38 -2.92 -9.21 -6.33
CA ASP A 38 -3.26 -9.85 -7.59
C ASP A 38 -1.97 -10.21 -8.34
N PRO A 39 -1.89 -11.36 -9.02
CA PRO A 39 -0.70 -11.78 -9.78
C PRO A 39 -0.24 -10.77 -10.84
N GLY A 40 -1.14 -9.92 -11.33
CA GLY A 40 -0.84 -8.83 -12.26
C GLY A 40 -0.11 -7.64 -11.66
N GLY A 41 0.29 -7.71 -10.39
CA GLY A 41 1.02 -6.62 -9.72
C GLY A 41 0.10 -5.55 -9.14
N VAL A 42 -1.00 -5.97 -8.53
CA VAL A 42 -1.90 -5.07 -7.79
C VAL A 42 -1.86 -5.42 -6.31
N SER A 43 -1.82 -4.40 -5.47
CA SER A 43 -1.92 -4.52 -4.01
C SER A 43 -3.07 -3.67 -3.46
N ARG A 44 -3.63 -4.08 -2.34
CA ARG A 44 -4.61 -3.29 -1.59
C ARG A 44 -4.26 -3.28 -0.11
N ILE A 45 -3.96 -2.10 0.40
CA ILE A 45 -3.61 -1.83 1.80
C ILE A 45 -4.61 -0.85 2.37
N GLU A 46 -5.07 -1.07 3.58
CA GLU A 46 -6.07 -0.21 4.22
C GLU A 46 -5.59 0.29 5.59
N LEU A 47 -6.08 1.45 5.98
CA LEU A 47 -5.80 2.10 7.26
C LEU A 47 -7.10 2.71 7.80
N LEU A 48 -7.49 2.33 9.03
CA LEU A 48 -8.57 3.01 9.72
C LEU A 48 -8.15 4.44 10.10
N VAL A 49 -9.01 5.40 9.81
CA VAL A 49 -8.78 6.79 10.20
C VAL A 49 -9.01 6.92 11.71
N ARG A 50 -7.99 7.39 12.41
CA ARG A 50 -8.01 7.64 13.86
C ARG A 50 -7.50 9.05 14.13
N ALA A 51 -7.99 9.67 15.20
CA ALA A 51 -7.59 11.03 15.58
C ALA A 51 -6.08 11.17 15.75
N GLU A 52 -5.40 10.12 16.27
CA GLU A 52 -3.96 10.09 16.51
C GLU A 52 -3.11 10.13 15.24
N LEU A 53 -3.71 9.79 14.09
CA LEU A 53 -3.06 9.85 12.78
C LEU A 53 -3.35 11.15 12.02
N SER A 54 -4.17 12.02 12.59
CA SER A 54 -4.60 13.26 11.97
C SER A 54 -3.79 14.45 12.48
N PHE A 55 -3.82 15.55 11.71
CA PHE A 55 -3.27 16.83 12.17
C PHE A 55 -4.32 17.72 12.88
N ASP A 56 -5.61 17.42 12.73
CA ASP A 56 -6.71 18.23 13.24
C ASP A 56 -7.83 17.43 13.95
N GLY A 57 -7.61 16.12 14.15
CA GLY A 57 -8.58 15.18 14.71
C GLY A 57 -9.43 14.46 13.65
N ARG A 58 -9.38 14.84 12.38
CA ARG A 58 -10.22 14.29 11.31
C ARG A 58 -9.49 13.94 10.01
N VAL A 59 -8.54 14.79 9.59
CA VAL A 59 -7.80 14.62 8.34
C VAL A 59 -6.46 13.97 8.63
N VAL A 60 -6.20 12.81 8.04
CA VAL A 60 -4.92 12.09 8.22
C VAL A 60 -3.77 12.97 7.75
N GLN A 61 -2.71 13.04 8.55
CA GLN A 61 -1.53 13.84 8.25
C GLN A 61 -0.91 13.38 6.93
N GLY A 62 -0.57 14.34 6.04
CA GLY A 62 -0.21 14.06 4.65
C GLY A 62 0.98 13.11 4.48
N GLY A 63 1.97 13.16 5.39
CA GLY A 63 3.09 12.23 5.39
C GLY A 63 2.68 10.78 5.66
N LEU A 64 1.65 10.56 6.51
CA LEU A 64 1.11 9.23 6.78
C LEU A 64 0.31 8.68 5.60
N VAL A 65 -0.37 9.54 4.85
CA VAL A 65 -0.98 9.16 3.56
C VAL A 65 0.10 8.67 2.60
N GLY A 66 1.25 9.36 2.56
CA GLY A 66 2.42 8.95 1.78
C GLY A 66 2.99 7.59 2.21
N VAL A 67 3.05 7.31 3.51
CA VAL A 67 3.46 6.00 4.03
C VAL A 67 2.54 4.90 3.49
N LEU A 68 1.23 5.11 3.51
CA LEU A 68 0.27 4.14 3.00
C LEU A 68 0.44 3.92 1.48
N ALA A 69 0.69 4.99 0.73
CA ALA A 69 0.97 4.91 -0.71
C ALA A 69 2.26 4.11 -0.99
N ASP A 70 3.31 4.31 -0.18
CA ASP A 70 4.56 3.56 -0.28
C ASP A 70 4.34 2.06 -0.04
N TYR A 71 3.65 1.69 1.04
CA TYR A 71 3.29 0.30 1.31
C TYR A 71 2.58 -0.34 0.13
N ALA A 72 1.59 0.33 -0.44
CA ALA A 72 0.83 -0.21 -1.56
C ALA A 72 1.68 -0.33 -2.83
N GLY A 73 2.42 0.72 -3.20
CA GLY A 73 3.24 0.70 -4.42
C GLY A 73 4.34 -0.34 -4.37
N VAL A 74 5.10 -0.41 -3.27
CA VAL A 74 6.19 -1.38 -3.12
C VAL A 74 5.65 -2.81 -3.03
N SER A 75 4.54 -3.02 -2.35
CA SER A 75 3.88 -4.33 -2.28
C SER A 75 3.37 -4.81 -3.63
N ALA A 76 2.91 -3.88 -4.49
CA ALA A 76 2.49 -4.22 -5.85
C ALA A 76 3.64 -4.74 -6.70
N ALA A 77 4.82 -4.12 -6.61
CA ALA A 77 6.02 -4.63 -7.26
C ALA A 77 6.45 -5.97 -6.65
N ALA A 78 6.50 -6.06 -5.32
CA ALA A 78 6.95 -7.26 -4.60
C ALA A 78 6.06 -8.48 -4.89
N CYS A 79 4.76 -8.31 -5.06
CA CYS A 79 3.85 -9.43 -5.28
C CYS A 79 4.01 -10.10 -6.66
N THR A 80 4.73 -9.48 -7.58
CA THR A 80 5.09 -10.09 -8.89
C THR A 80 6.37 -10.94 -8.80
N LEU A 81 7.13 -10.82 -7.73
CA LEU A 81 8.36 -11.58 -7.50
C LEU A 81 8.03 -13.00 -7.01
N PRO A 82 8.96 -13.95 -7.15
CA PRO A 82 8.78 -15.29 -6.61
C PRO A 82 8.60 -15.30 -5.09
N ALA A 83 8.00 -16.37 -4.56
CA ALA A 83 7.93 -16.60 -3.12
C ALA A 83 9.33 -16.52 -2.48
N GLY A 84 9.42 -15.94 -1.28
CA GLY A 84 10.68 -15.69 -0.61
C GLY A 84 11.36 -14.38 -1.03
N TRP A 85 10.85 -13.67 -2.01
CA TRP A 85 11.33 -12.35 -2.40
C TRP A 85 10.48 -11.23 -1.82
N PHE A 86 11.12 -10.12 -1.59
CA PHE A 86 10.57 -8.89 -1.02
C PHE A 86 11.09 -7.69 -1.81
N ALA A 87 10.60 -6.51 -1.54
CA ALA A 87 11.12 -5.29 -2.12
C ALA A 87 11.32 -4.23 -1.05
N ALA A 88 12.45 -3.52 -1.10
CA ALA A 88 12.73 -2.38 -0.23
C ALA A 88 12.58 -1.07 -0.99
N THR A 89 11.88 -0.11 -0.41
CA THR A 89 11.70 1.23 -0.97
C THR A 89 13.06 1.90 -1.18
N THR A 90 13.27 2.44 -2.38
CA THR A 90 14.42 3.31 -2.70
C THR A 90 14.01 4.77 -2.85
N GLY A 91 12.73 5.04 -3.08
CA GLY A 91 12.20 6.38 -3.13
C GLY A 91 10.70 6.40 -3.44
N PHE A 92 10.07 7.52 -3.15
CA PHE A 92 8.68 7.75 -3.55
C PHE A 92 8.40 9.23 -3.69
N GLU A 93 7.53 9.56 -4.63
CA GLU A 93 7.00 10.89 -4.85
C GLU A 93 5.50 10.85 -4.60
N VAL A 94 5.01 11.77 -3.77
CA VAL A 94 3.64 11.77 -3.26
C VAL A 94 3.00 13.13 -3.49
N HIS A 95 1.79 13.12 -4.02
CA HIS A 95 0.96 14.31 -4.20
C HIS A 95 -0.40 14.09 -3.52
N ASN A 96 -0.64 14.81 -2.43
CA ASN A 96 -1.95 14.83 -1.78
C ASN A 96 -2.85 15.80 -2.54
N VAL A 97 -3.92 15.28 -3.15
CA VAL A 97 -4.80 16.05 -4.05
C VAL A 97 -6.13 16.44 -3.41
N ALA A 98 -6.46 15.85 -2.25
CA ALA A 98 -7.65 16.18 -1.47
C ALA A 98 -7.42 15.80 0.01
N PRO A 99 -8.23 16.34 0.95
CA PRO A 99 -8.15 15.97 2.36
C PRO A 99 -8.45 14.47 2.58
N ALA A 100 -7.56 13.79 3.28
CA ALA A 100 -7.69 12.36 3.60
C ALA A 100 -8.57 12.18 4.85
N ALA A 101 -9.87 12.43 4.70
CA ALA A 101 -10.87 12.32 5.75
C ALA A 101 -11.93 11.29 5.39
N GLY A 102 -12.36 10.46 6.35
CA GLY A 102 -13.34 9.41 6.17
C GLY A 102 -13.22 8.36 7.27
N GLU A 103 -13.85 7.21 7.07
CA GLU A 103 -13.78 6.09 8.02
C GLU A 103 -12.44 5.34 7.89
N ARG A 104 -11.96 5.20 6.66
CA ARG A 104 -10.69 4.53 6.35
C ARG A 104 -10.06 5.09 5.07
N LEU A 105 -8.77 4.83 4.93
CA LEU A 105 -8.04 5.03 3.68
C LEU A 105 -7.81 3.67 3.02
N VAL A 106 -7.95 3.63 1.71
CA VAL A 106 -7.67 2.47 0.87
C VAL A 106 -6.61 2.85 -0.15
N ALA A 107 -5.45 2.22 -0.08
CA ALA A 107 -4.39 2.41 -1.06
C ALA A 107 -4.33 1.23 -2.03
N ILE A 108 -4.28 1.56 -3.30
CA ILE A 108 -4.13 0.62 -4.41
C ILE A 108 -2.78 0.87 -5.06
N GLY A 109 -1.91 -0.13 -5.03
CA GLY A 109 -0.65 -0.14 -5.76
C GLY A 109 -0.79 -0.89 -7.08
N ARG A 110 -0.06 -0.42 -8.10
CA ARG A 110 0.00 -1.07 -9.41
C ARG A 110 1.44 -1.08 -9.92
N ALA A 111 2.03 -2.26 -10.08
CA ALA A 111 3.35 -2.41 -10.65
C ALA A 111 3.37 -1.92 -12.11
N GLN A 112 4.35 -1.09 -12.44
CA GLN A 112 4.57 -0.58 -13.80
C GLN A 112 5.75 -1.28 -14.48
N HIS A 113 6.81 -1.53 -13.71
CA HIS A 113 8.01 -2.22 -14.13
C HIS A 113 8.64 -2.92 -12.95
N VAL A 114 9.02 -4.17 -13.11
CA VAL A 114 9.77 -4.92 -12.09
C VAL A 114 10.92 -5.64 -12.79
N GLY A 115 12.13 -5.14 -12.58
CA GLY A 115 13.38 -5.71 -13.08
C GLY A 115 14.19 -6.35 -11.97
N ARG A 116 15.43 -6.73 -12.30
CA ARG A 116 16.33 -7.40 -11.33
C ARG A 116 16.80 -6.48 -10.18
N SER A 117 16.94 -5.20 -10.45
CA SER A 117 17.48 -4.22 -9.49
C SER A 117 16.56 -3.04 -9.22
N LEU A 118 15.47 -2.90 -9.97
CA LEU A 118 14.55 -1.77 -9.85
C LEU A 118 13.12 -2.23 -10.11
N GLY A 119 12.23 -1.87 -9.20
CA GLY A 119 10.79 -1.88 -9.39
C GLY A 119 10.25 -0.46 -9.39
N VAL A 120 9.27 -0.19 -10.24
CA VAL A 120 8.53 1.08 -10.30
C VAL A 120 7.05 0.77 -10.23
N SER A 121 6.33 1.45 -9.35
CA SER A 121 4.89 1.29 -9.21
C SER A 121 4.20 2.65 -9.08
N ARG A 122 2.92 2.68 -9.42
CA ARG A 122 2.02 3.77 -9.07
C ARG A 122 1.19 3.36 -7.88
N ALA A 123 0.81 4.33 -7.07
CA ALA A 123 -0.16 4.12 -6.00
C ALA A 123 -1.19 5.25 -5.98
N GLU A 124 -2.41 4.90 -5.62
CA GLU A 124 -3.51 5.83 -5.42
C GLU A 124 -4.10 5.55 -4.05
N VAL A 125 -4.37 6.60 -3.28
CA VAL A 125 -5.02 6.47 -1.98
C VAL A 125 -6.41 7.12 -2.06
N TYR A 126 -7.38 6.41 -1.57
CA TYR A 126 -8.78 6.83 -1.51
C TYR A 126 -9.23 6.95 -0.07
N ALA A 127 -9.87 8.07 0.27
CA ALA A 127 -10.64 8.20 1.51
C ALA A 127 -12.03 7.60 1.29
N VAL A 128 -12.45 6.73 2.20
CA VAL A 128 -13.71 6.01 2.10
C VAL A 128 -14.66 6.46 3.20
N GLN A 129 -15.88 6.82 2.77
CA GLN A 129 -17.00 7.12 3.64
C GLN A 129 -18.21 6.31 3.15
N GLY A 130 -18.67 5.34 3.94
CA GLY A 130 -19.69 4.39 3.49
C GLY A 130 -19.21 3.63 2.25
N GLU A 131 -19.98 3.76 1.14
CA GLU A 131 -19.63 3.12 -0.14
C GLU A 131 -18.92 4.06 -1.12
N THR A 132 -18.65 5.31 -0.72
CA THR A 132 -17.98 6.30 -1.57
C THR A 132 -16.47 6.30 -1.31
N ALA A 133 -15.71 6.18 -2.38
CA ALA A 133 -14.26 6.31 -2.38
C ALA A 133 -13.83 7.57 -3.16
N THR A 134 -13.10 8.47 -2.49
CA THR A 134 -12.63 9.74 -3.06
C THR A 134 -11.10 9.70 -3.16
N LEU A 135 -10.56 9.96 -4.34
CA LEU A 135 -9.10 10.03 -4.54
C LEU A 135 -8.52 11.18 -3.73
N VAL A 136 -7.55 10.88 -2.87
CA VAL A 136 -6.89 11.86 -2.00
C VAL A 136 -5.38 11.95 -2.20
N CYS A 137 -4.77 10.95 -2.84
CA CYS A 137 -3.34 10.93 -3.08
C CYS A 137 -3.00 10.12 -4.33
N VAL A 138 -2.02 10.62 -5.08
CA VAL A 138 -1.35 9.89 -6.16
C VAL A 138 0.15 9.82 -5.87
N ALA A 139 0.77 8.69 -6.16
CA ALA A 139 2.19 8.48 -5.88
C ALA A 139 2.87 7.63 -6.96
N THR A 140 4.18 7.81 -7.07
CA THR A 140 5.08 6.88 -7.75
C THR A 140 6.08 6.37 -6.73
N THR A 141 6.30 5.06 -6.68
CA THR A 141 7.27 4.43 -5.79
C THR A 141 8.33 3.70 -6.59
N THR A 142 9.55 3.71 -6.08
CA THR A 142 10.65 2.90 -6.59
C THR A 142 11.15 1.98 -5.49
N CYS A 143 11.55 0.78 -5.86
CA CYS A 143 12.03 -0.22 -4.92
C CYS A 143 13.13 -1.09 -5.51
N ARG A 144 13.85 -1.78 -4.63
CA ARG A 144 14.83 -2.78 -4.98
C ARG A 144 14.33 -4.16 -4.57
N PRO A 145 14.25 -5.12 -5.51
CA PRO A 145 13.97 -6.51 -5.17
C PRO A 145 15.06 -7.12 -4.28
N LEU A 146 14.64 -7.84 -3.26
CA LEU A 146 15.52 -8.50 -2.27
C LEU A 146 15.01 -9.91 -2.01
N GLU A 147 15.93 -10.87 -1.89
CA GLU A 147 15.59 -12.19 -1.37
C GLU A 147 15.54 -12.11 0.17
N LEU A 148 14.46 -12.60 0.77
CA LEU A 148 14.37 -12.72 2.22
C LEU A 148 15.38 -13.76 2.72
N PRO A 149 16.04 -13.52 3.86
CA PRO A 149 16.91 -14.51 4.45
C PRO A 149 16.15 -15.81 4.68
N ARG A 150 16.70 -16.93 4.21
CA ARG A 150 16.12 -18.24 4.53
C ARG A 150 16.27 -18.46 6.03
N SER A 151 15.17 -18.83 6.69
CA SER A 151 15.21 -19.28 8.09
C SER A 151 16.15 -20.49 8.17
N THR A 152 17.26 -20.34 8.89
CA THR A 152 18.15 -21.45 9.25
C THR A 152 17.49 -22.31 10.32
#